data_821ee754b339fc78ae17c0039c7af767
#
_entry.id   821ee754b339fc78ae17c0039c7af767
#
_cell.length_a   1.000
_cell.length_b   1.000
_cell.length_c   1.000
_cell.angle_alpha   90.00
_cell.angle_beta   90.00
_cell.angle_gamma   90.00
#
_symmetry.space_group_name_H-M   'P 1'
#
loop_
_entity.id
_entity.type
_entity.pdbx_description
1 polymer ?
#
loop_
_entity_poly.entity_id
_entity_poly.type
_entity_poly.pdbx_seq_one_letter_code
_entity_poly.pdbx_strand_id
1 'polypeptide(L)'
;YGKNEPWLNTAMIAGGIGEVISIALLTLMSAYIEFGSSAELFSSIYYLVLFIVLCVLGFKSLEILFWWYPNIKIMLMPHDDKAEKDIRLSMALFFSTVAVMIYLNLEIVLGAFIAGSFIATFFNHKKDLPHKLGSFGFGFLVPIFFVYIGTTVDLGYLFMPGVLDNAIKLMIFMTIVRVAASLIFIKRFGLYDSILFGLSLSMPLTLLVAVATVAYNASNIPKELYFAFIIASIFEVIISMILIKFTNYLKFRLK
;
A
#
# COMPACT_ATOMS: atom_id res chain seq x y z
N TYR A 1 16.83 -2.48 -13.56
CA TYR A 1 17.47 -1.55 -12.61
C TYR A 1 18.35 -2.36 -11.66
N GLY A 2 19.64 -1.96 -11.51
CA GLY A 2 20.50 -2.57 -10.50
C GLY A 2 19.92 -2.33 -9.11
N LYS A 3 19.77 -3.39 -8.30
CA LYS A 3 19.25 -3.32 -6.92
C LYS A 3 20.09 -2.41 -5.97
N ASN A 4 21.12 -1.77 -6.47
CA ASN A 4 22.12 -1.03 -5.68
C ASN A 4 22.07 0.50 -5.82
N GLU A 5 21.02 1.05 -6.46
CA GLU A 5 20.89 2.51 -6.56
C GLU A 5 20.42 3.08 -5.19
N PRO A 6 21.16 4.04 -4.59
CA PRO A 6 20.84 4.55 -3.24
C PRO A 6 19.45 5.20 -3.14
N TRP A 7 18.99 5.84 -4.23
CA TRP A 7 17.68 6.48 -4.28
C TRP A 7 16.55 5.44 -4.22
N LEU A 8 16.73 4.23 -4.79
CA LEU A 8 15.72 3.19 -4.82
C LEU A 8 15.42 2.64 -3.41
N ASN A 9 16.46 2.39 -2.61
CA ASN A 9 16.30 1.96 -1.22
C ASN A 9 15.55 3.01 -0.39
N THR A 10 15.89 4.29 -0.59
CA THR A 10 15.20 5.39 0.10
C THR A 10 13.76 5.50 -0.37
N ALA A 11 13.48 5.31 -1.66
CA ALA A 11 12.13 5.32 -2.21
C ALA A 11 11.26 4.17 -1.64
N MET A 12 11.82 2.96 -1.52
CA MET A 12 11.10 1.83 -0.91
C MET A 12 10.74 2.09 0.55
N ILE A 13 11.66 2.66 1.34
CA ILE A 13 11.41 3.01 2.75
C ILE A 13 10.37 4.13 2.83
N ALA A 14 10.54 5.21 2.06
CA ALA A 14 9.60 6.34 2.06
C ALA A 14 8.21 5.92 1.57
N GLY A 15 8.15 5.05 0.54
CA GLY A 15 6.90 4.49 0.05
C GLY A 15 6.19 3.67 1.12
N GLY A 16 6.89 2.75 1.77
CA GLY A 16 6.32 1.93 2.84
C GLY A 16 5.80 2.76 4.02
N ILE A 17 6.56 3.75 4.49
CA ILE A 17 6.11 4.66 5.55
C ILE A 17 4.91 5.49 5.08
N GLY A 18 4.96 6.02 3.85
CA GLY A 18 3.88 6.79 3.26
C GLY A 18 2.59 5.97 3.13
N GLU A 19 2.70 4.71 2.75
CA GLU A 19 1.55 3.79 2.63
C GLU A 19 0.90 3.54 3.99
N VAL A 20 1.68 3.29 5.05
CA VAL A 20 1.18 3.12 6.43
C VAL A 20 0.42 4.36 6.90
N ILE A 21 1.03 5.54 6.72
CA ILE A 21 0.40 6.81 7.11
C ILE A 21 -0.89 7.02 6.31
N SER A 22 -0.86 6.74 5.02
CA SER A 22 -2.04 6.91 4.14
C SER A 22 -3.19 5.97 4.52
N ILE A 23 -2.89 4.71 4.87
CA ILE A 23 -3.90 3.76 5.35
C ILE A 23 -4.49 4.21 6.68
N ALA A 24 -3.65 4.69 7.62
CA ALA A 24 -4.13 5.23 8.89
C ALA A 24 -5.04 6.46 8.68
N LEU A 25 -4.66 7.37 7.79
CA LEU A 25 -5.48 8.53 7.43
C LEU A 25 -6.78 8.12 6.74
N LEU A 26 -6.74 7.12 5.85
CA LEU A 26 -7.95 6.58 5.22
C LEU A 26 -8.91 6.02 6.28
N THR A 27 -8.42 5.23 7.24
CA THR A 27 -9.23 4.70 8.34
C THR A 27 -9.91 5.81 9.15
N LEU A 28 -9.17 6.87 9.49
CA LEU A 28 -9.71 8.03 10.19
C LEU A 28 -10.74 8.78 9.35
N MET A 29 -10.46 8.94 8.06
CA MET A 29 -11.36 9.60 7.12
C MET A 29 -12.65 8.80 6.92
N SER A 30 -12.55 7.47 6.76
CA SER A 30 -13.71 6.58 6.67
C SER A 30 -14.61 6.70 7.90
N ALA A 31 -14.01 6.65 9.10
CA ALA A 31 -14.74 6.80 10.36
C ALA A 31 -15.40 8.19 10.48
N TYR A 32 -14.71 9.27 10.09
CA TYR A 32 -15.28 10.61 10.10
C TYR A 32 -16.45 10.77 9.14
N ILE A 33 -16.35 10.18 7.96
CA ILE A 33 -17.38 10.22 6.94
C ILE A 33 -18.63 9.44 7.39
N GLU A 34 -18.42 8.27 8.00
CA GLU A 34 -19.51 7.38 8.42
C GLU A 34 -20.25 7.92 9.66
N PHE A 35 -19.51 8.42 10.64
CA PHE A 35 -20.06 8.80 11.95
C PHE A 35 -20.13 10.32 12.19
N GLY A 36 -19.58 11.13 11.30
CA GLY A 36 -19.49 12.59 11.49
C GLY A 36 -18.65 12.94 12.73
N SER A 37 -18.98 14.04 13.41
CA SER A 37 -18.35 14.46 14.67
C SER A 37 -19.10 13.92 15.91
N SER A 38 -19.57 12.68 15.85
CA SER A 38 -20.34 12.03 16.90
C SER A 38 -19.48 11.28 17.92
N ALA A 39 -20.10 10.79 19.01
CA ALA A 39 -19.45 9.90 19.96
C ALA A 39 -18.91 8.61 19.32
N GLU A 40 -19.52 8.17 18.24
CA GLU A 40 -19.13 6.98 17.49
C GLU A 40 -17.80 7.16 16.75
N LEU A 41 -17.50 8.38 16.27
CA LEU A 41 -16.17 8.72 15.74
C LEU A 41 -15.10 8.53 16.82
N PHE A 42 -15.35 9.05 18.03
CA PHE A 42 -14.38 8.88 19.14
C PHE A 42 -14.18 7.41 19.50
N SER A 43 -15.24 6.60 19.44
CA SER A 43 -15.12 5.16 19.67
C SER A 43 -14.29 4.47 18.58
N SER A 44 -14.46 4.81 17.31
CA SER A 44 -13.66 4.26 16.21
C SER A 44 -12.19 4.67 16.31
N ILE A 45 -11.90 5.92 16.65
CA ILE A 45 -10.52 6.38 16.92
C ILE A 45 -9.95 5.63 18.14
N TYR A 46 -10.73 5.46 19.20
CA TYR A 46 -10.31 4.70 20.37
C TYR A 46 -9.97 3.25 20.01
N TYR A 47 -10.80 2.56 19.25
CA TYR A 47 -10.52 1.18 18.81
C TYR A 47 -9.29 1.11 17.92
N LEU A 48 -9.08 2.08 17.03
CA LEU A 48 -7.86 2.15 16.21
C LEU A 48 -6.61 2.31 17.08
N VAL A 49 -6.62 3.28 18.01
CA VAL A 49 -5.50 3.52 18.92
C VAL A 49 -5.27 2.31 19.83
N LEU A 50 -6.34 1.76 20.42
CA LEU A 50 -6.27 0.56 21.25
C LEU A 50 -5.66 -0.61 20.48
N PHE A 51 -6.09 -0.81 19.23
CA PHE A 51 -5.57 -1.86 18.38
C PHE A 51 -4.07 -1.68 18.09
N ILE A 52 -3.63 -0.47 17.75
CA ILE A 52 -2.20 -0.16 17.52
C ILE A 52 -1.40 -0.42 18.79
N VAL A 53 -1.90 0.01 19.96
CA VAL A 53 -1.25 -0.22 21.25
C VAL A 53 -1.15 -1.73 21.55
N LEU A 54 -2.23 -2.48 21.34
CA LEU A 54 -2.23 -3.94 21.49
C LEU A 54 -1.26 -4.63 20.54
N CYS A 55 -1.14 -4.15 19.30
CA CYS A 55 -0.14 -4.66 18.36
C CYS A 55 1.28 -4.40 18.87
N VAL A 56 1.59 -3.18 19.31
CA VAL A 56 2.92 -2.84 19.86
C VAL A 56 3.24 -3.67 21.10
N LEU A 57 2.28 -3.81 22.02
CA LEU A 57 2.43 -4.66 23.19
C LEU A 57 2.59 -6.13 22.82
N GLY A 58 1.83 -6.61 21.84
CA GLY A 58 1.93 -7.96 21.29
C GLY A 58 3.32 -8.23 20.69
N PHE A 59 3.83 -7.29 19.87
CA PHE A 59 5.18 -7.36 19.32
C PHE A 59 6.23 -7.44 20.42
N LYS A 60 6.14 -6.59 21.46
CA LYS A 60 7.06 -6.59 22.59
C LYS A 60 6.97 -7.87 23.40
N SER A 61 5.76 -8.35 23.67
CA SER A 61 5.54 -9.60 24.39
C SER A 61 6.12 -10.80 23.66
N LEU A 62 5.97 -10.85 22.34
CA LEU A 62 6.50 -11.91 21.50
C LEU A 62 8.04 -11.81 21.34
N GLU A 63 8.60 -10.60 21.31
CA GLU A 63 10.04 -10.39 21.36
C GLU A 63 10.63 -11.03 22.61
N ILE A 64 10.03 -10.76 23.78
CA ILE A 64 10.43 -11.34 25.07
C ILE A 64 10.22 -12.86 25.05
N LEU A 65 9.07 -13.34 24.59
CA LEU A 65 8.76 -14.77 24.53
C LEU A 65 9.78 -15.54 23.67
N PHE A 66 10.11 -15.04 22.47
CA PHE A 66 11.06 -15.69 21.57
C PHE A 66 12.51 -15.57 22.07
N TRP A 67 12.81 -14.58 22.89
CA TRP A 67 14.09 -14.47 23.57
C TRP A 67 14.22 -15.53 24.68
N TRP A 68 13.16 -15.73 25.47
CA TRP A 68 13.14 -16.75 26.53
C TRP A 68 13.00 -18.18 26.00
N TYR A 69 12.22 -18.35 24.93
CA TYR A 69 11.89 -19.67 24.36
C TYR A 69 12.18 -19.70 22.85
N PRO A 70 13.46 -19.71 22.43
CA PRO A 70 13.83 -19.68 21.01
C PRO A 70 13.31 -20.90 20.24
N ASN A 71 13.09 -22.03 20.92
CA ASN A 71 12.56 -23.25 20.32
C ASN A 71 11.14 -23.07 19.76
N ILE A 72 10.32 -22.20 20.37
CA ILE A 72 8.97 -21.90 19.87
C ILE A 72 9.06 -21.24 18.49
N LYS A 73 9.99 -20.30 18.33
CA LYS A 73 10.23 -19.63 17.04
C LYS A 73 10.62 -20.61 15.94
N ILE A 74 11.53 -21.56 16.26
CA ILE A 74 11.99 -22.60 15.31
C ILE A 74 10.87 -23.60 15.02
N MET A 75 10.02 -23.92 16.00
CA MET A 75 8.89 -24.83 15.83
C MET A 75 7.82 -24.23 14.89
N LEU A 76 7.56 -22.91 15.02
CA LEU A 76 6.60 -22.19 14.20
C LEU A 76 7.08 -22.04 12.75
N MET A 77 8.37 -21.70 12.58
CA MET A 77 9.01 -21.57 11.25
C MET A 77 10.38 -22.24 11.25
N PRO A 78 10.45 -23.56 11.05
CA PRO A 78 11.71 -24.31 11.00
C PRO A 78 12.58 -23.87 9.83
N HIS A 79 13.90 -23.94 9.97
CA HIS A 79 14.84 -23.59 8.89
C HIS A 79 14.62 -24.48 7.65
N ASP A 80 14.54 -25.80 7.85
CA ASP A 80 14.17 -26.78 6.82
C ASP A 80 12.66 -27.04 6.87
N ASP A 81 11.92 -26.43 5.96
CA ASP A 81 10.45 -26.47 5.95
C ASP A 81 9.90 -27.22 4.74
N LYS A 82 9.98 -28.57 4.80
CA LYS A 82 9.41 -29.45 3.77
C LYS A 82 7.88 -29.42 3.70
N ALA A 83 7.23 -28.89 4.74
CA ALA A 83 5.77 -28.86 4.86
C ALA A 83 5.16 -27.48 4.58
N GLU A 84 5.97 -26.52 4.11
CA GLU A 84 5.53 -25.12 3.82
C GLU A 84 4.79 -24.47 4.99
N LYS A 85 5.25 -24.72 6.22
CA LYS A 85 4.67 -24.13 7.46
C LYS A 85 4.79 -22.61 7.48
N ASP A 86 5.84 -22.08 6.86
CA ASP A 86 6.09 -20.65 6.69
C ASP A 86 4.96 -19.97 5.92
N ILE A 87 4.49 -20.55 4.80
CA ILE A 87 3.35 -20.03 4.05
C ILE A 87 2.07 -20.16 4.87
N ARG A 88 1.83 -21.32 5.50
CA ARG A 88 0.62 -21.57 6.29
C ARG A 88 0.49 -20.59 7.46
N LEU A 89 1.59 -20.38 8.20
CA LEU A 89 1.59 -19.43 9.31
C LEU A 89 1.37 -18.00 8.81
N SER A 90 2.01 -17.63 7.70
CA SER A 90 1.83 -16.30 7.10
C SER A 90 0.38 -16.05 6.70
N MET A 91 -0.27 -17.03 6.07
CA MET A 91 -1.68 -16.93 5.69
C MET A 91 -2.61 -16.95 6.92
N ALA A 92 -2.30 -17.77 7.93
CA ALA A 92 -3.07 -17.78 9.17
C ALA A 92 -3.02 -16.43 9.89
N LEU A 93 -1.84 -15.81 9.98
CA LEU A 93 -1.69 -14.47 10.55
C LEU A 93 -2.43 -13.42 9.71
N PHE A 94 -2.28 -13.46 8.40
CA PHE A 94 -2.99 -12.55 7.49
C PHE A 94 -4.51 -12.63 7.68
N PHE A 95 -5.10 -13.83 7.60
CA PHE A 95 -6.54 -13.98 7.74
C PHE A 95 -7.03 -13.66 9.16
N SER A 96 -6.24 -13.95 10.20
CA SER A 96 -6.59 -13.62 11.58
C SER A 96 -6.62 -12.11 11.80
N THR A 97 -5.61 -11.38 11.32
CA THR A 97 -5.59 -9.91 11.45
C THR A 97 -6.68 -9.25 10.61
N VAL A 98 -6.92 -9.74 9.39
CA VAL A 98 -8.03 -9.28 8.55
C VAL A 98 -9.38 -9.49 9.25
N ALA A 99 -9.62 -10.67 9.85
CA ALA A 99 -10.84 -10.96 10.60
C ALA A 99 -11.03 -10.00 11.80
N VAL A 100 -9.94 -9.68 12.52
CA VAL A 100 -9.98 -8.69 13.59
C VAL A 100 -10.33 -7.30 13.06
N MET A 101 -9.77 -6.89 11.92
CA MET A 101 -10.10 -5.60 11.29
C MET A 101 -11.58 -5.50 10.95
N ILE A 102 -12.14 -6.54 10.31
CA ILE A 102 -13.57 -6.61 9.99
C ILE A 102 -14.42 -6.52 11.26
N TYR A 103 -14.05 -7.25 12.31
CA TYR A 103 -14.78 -7.23 13.57
C TYR A 103 -14.78 -5.86 14.27
N LEU A 104 -13.66 -5.11 14.13
CA LEU A 104 -13.50 -3.78 14.71
C LEU A 104 -14.01 -2.65 13.79
N ASN A 105 -14.56 -2.97 12.61
CA ASN A 105 -14.93 -2.00 11.55
C ASN A 105 -13.77 -1.08 11.17
N LEU A 106 -12.55 -1.64 11.09
CA LEU A 106 -11.33 -0.94 10.66
C LEU A 106 -10.93 -1.38 9.24
N GLU A 107 -10.09 -0.58 8.60
CA GLU A 107 -9.59 -0.87 7.26
C GLU A 107 -8.81 -2.20 7.20
N ILE A 108 -9.23 -3.09 6.31
CA ILE A 108 -8.68 -4.45 6.14
C ILE A 108 -7.19 -4.41 5.77
N VAL A 109 -6.78 -3.41 4.99
CA VAL A 109 -5.40 -3.25 4.51
C VAL A 109 -4.43 -3.04 5.67
N LEU A 110 -4.86 -2.37 6.75
CA LEU A 110 -4.07 -2.19 7.96
C LEU A 110 -3.74 -3.55 8.61
N GLY A 111 -4.70 -4.46 8.68
CA GLY A 111 -4.49 -5.82 9.20
C GLY A 111 -3.49 -6.61 8.39
N ALA A 112 -3.59 -6.55 7.06
CA ALA A 112 -2.64 -7.19 6.15
C ALA A 112 -1.22 -6.66 6.33
N PHE A 113 -1.07 -5.34 6.47
CA PHE A 113 0.22 -4.70 6.74
C PHE A 113 0.83 -5.15 8.07
N ILE A 114 0.05 -5.23 9.15
CA ILE A 114 0.51 -5.67 10.47
C ILE A 114 0.95 -7.13 10.42
N ALA A 115 0.21 -8.01 9.74
CA ALA A 115 0.62 -9.40 9.54
C ALA A 115 1.97 -9.50 8.82
N GLY A 116 2.15 -8.75 7.75
CA GLY A 116 3.42 -8.68 7.02
C GLY A 116 4.57 -8.15 7.86
N SER A 117 4.33 -7.10 8.64
CA SER A 117 5.31 -6.51 9.56
C SER A 117 5.72 -7.49 10.66
N PHE A 118 4.77 -8.27 11.19
CA PHE A 118 5.04 -9.33 12.15
C PHE A 118 5.98 -10.39 11.58
N ILE A 119 5.68 -10.89 10.39
CA ILE A 119 6.49 -11.90 9.72
C ILE A 119 7.89 -11.36 9.43
N ALA A 120 8.00 -10.16 8.90
CA ALA A 120 9.28 -9.52 8.60
C ALA A 120 10.16 -9.30 9.84
N THR A 121 9.54 -9.00 10.98
CA THR A 121 10.26 -8.74 12.24
C THR A 121 10.76 -10.03 12.89
N PHE A 122 9.88 -11.02 13.06
CA PHE A 122 10.21 -12.20 13.84
C PHE A 122 10.81 -13.35 13.04
N PHE A 123 10.52 -13.41 11.74
CA PHE A 123 10.94 -14.51 10.86
C PHE A 123 11.86 -14.06 9.72
N ASN A 124 12.68 -13.05 9.98
CA ASN A 124 13.66 -12.50 9.03
C ASN A 124 14.70 -13.53 8.54
N HIS A 125 14.86 -14.66 9.24
CA HIS A 125 15.71 -15.78 8.82
C HIS A 125 15.15 -16.52 7.59
N LYS A 126 13.84 -16.41 7.31
CA LYS A 126 13.16 -16.99 6.15
C LYS A 126 13.29 -16.08 4.92
N LYS A 127 14.51 -15.98 4.35
CA LYS A 127 14.80 -15.10 3.22
C LYS A 127 14.03 -15.45 1.94
N ASP A 128 13.62 -16.70 1.78
CA ASP A 128 12.88 -17.19 0.62
C ASP A 128 11.36 -16.93 0.73
N LEU A 129 10.85 -16.69 1.93
CA LEU A 129 9.42 -16.48 2.17
C LEU A 129 8.83 -15.30 1.38
N PRO A 130 9.48 -14.11 1.31
CA PRO A 130 8.99 -13.01 0.47
C PRO A 130 8.89 -13.41 -1.01
N HIS A 131 9.81 -14.22 -1.51
CA HIS A 131 9.77 -14.71 -2.87
C HIS A 131 8.61 -15.70 -3.10
N LYS A 132 8.39 -16.64 -2.17
CA LYS A 132 7.27 -17.60 -2.23
C LYS A 132 5.92 -16.88 -2.23
N LEU A 133 5.71 -15.98 -1.25
CA LEU A 133 4.48 -15.18 -1.14
C LEU A 133 4.32 -14.23 -2.34
N GLY A 134 5.43 -13.62 -2.79
CA GLY A 134 5.44 -12.76 -3.96
C GLY A 134 5.10 -13.49 -5.25
N SER A 135 5.56 -14.73 -5.44
CA SER A 135 5.23 -15.53 -6.63
C SER A 135 3.73 -15.80 -6.71
N PHE A 136 3.07 -16.13 -5.60
CA PHE A 136 1.62 -16.28 -5.55
C PHE A 136 0.89 -14.93 -5.67
N GLY A 137 1.36 -13.92 -4.93
CA GLY A 137 0.77 -12.58 -4.94
C GLY A 137 0.81 -11.95 -6.34
N PHE A 138 2.00 -11.78 -6.90
CA PHE A 138 2.18 -11.14 -8.21
C PHE A 138 1.80 -12.03 -9.39
N GLY A 139 1.94 -13.35 -9.26
CA GLY A 139 1.61 -14.29 -10.33
C GLY A 139 0.11 -14.59 -10.45
N PHE A 140 -0.65 -14.48 -9.37
CA PHE A 140 -2.06 -14.86 -9.33
C PHE A 140 -2.99 -13.77 -8.78
N LEU A 141 -2.75 -13.29 -7.54
CA LEU A 141 -3.70 -12.38 -6.89
C LEU A 141 -3.73 -11.00 -7.55
N VAL A 142 -2.58 -10.45 -7.92
CA VAL A 142 -2.50 -9.13 -8.55
C VAL A 142 -3.17 -9.11 -9.93
N PRO A 143 -2.95 -10.07 -10.83
CA PRO A 143 -3.73 -10.17 -12.08
C PRO A 143 -5.23 -10.25 -11.85
N ILE A 144 -5.69 -11.09 -10.91
CA ILE A 144 -7.12 -11.20 -10.58
C ILE A 144 -7.66 -9.85 -10.08
N PHE A 145 -6.91 -9.15 -9.22
CA PHE A 145 -7.30 -7.83 -8.75
C PHE A 145 -7.48 -6.84 -9.90
N PHE A 146 -6.54 -6.80 -10.86
CA PHE A 146 -6.67 -5.91 -12.03
C PHE A 146 -7.85 -6.29 -12.92
N VAL A 147 -8.10 -7.58 -13.13
CA VAL A 147 -9.30 -8.04 -13.85
C VAL A 147 -10.56 -7.61 -13.11
N TYR A 148 -10.63 -7.82 -11.80
CA TYR A 148 -11.76 -7.40 -10.97
C TYR A 148 -12.00 -5.88 -11.08
N ILE A 149 -10.97 -5.06 -10.88
CA ILE A 149 -11.09 -3.60 -11.05
C ILE A 149 -11.55 -3.26 -12.47
N GLY A 150 -10.99 -3.91 -13.49
CA GLY A 150 -11.42 -3.71 -14.88
C GLY A 150 -12.90 -4.02 -15.11
N THR A 151 -13.47 -5.03 -14.45
CA THR A 151 -14.90 -5.37 -14.55
C THR A 151 -15.81 -4.40 -13.80
N THR A 152 -15.29 -3.69 -12.80
CA THR A 152 -16.06 -2.67 -12.08
C THR A 152 -16.14 -1.34 -12.84
N VAL A 153 -15.23 -1.13 -13.79
CA VAL A 153 -15.22 0.07 -14.64
C VAL A 153 -16.14 -0.13 -15.83
N ASP A 154 -17.28 0.54 -15.79
CA ASP A 154 -18.14 0.64 -16.97
C ASP A 154 -17.51 1.61 -17.98
N LEU A 155 -17.05 1.06 -19.10
CA LEU A 155 -16.41 1.83 -20.17
C LEU A 155 -17.32 2.94 -20.75
N GLY A 156 -18.65 2.84 -20.56
CA GLY A 156 -19.58 3.90 -20.93
C GLY A 156 -19.28 5.23 -20.23
N TYR A 157 -18.72 5.19 -19.01
CA TYR A 157 -18.35 6.42 -18.27
C TYR A 157 -17.13 7.15 -18.87
N LEU A 158 -16.27 6.48 -19.64
CA LEU A 158 -15.17 7.14 -20.37
C LEU A 158 -15.69 8.19 -21.36
N PHE A 159 -16.88 7.96 -21.92
CA PHE A 159 -17.51 8.85 -22.90
C PHE A 159 -18.43 9.88 -22.25
N MET A 160 -18.59 9.86 -20.90
CA MET A 160 -19.35 10.90 -20.23
C MET A 160 -18.59 12.24 -20.24
N PRO A 161 -19.31 13.35 -20.49
CA PRO A 161 -18.70 14.68 -20.47
C PRO A 161 -17.98 14.95 -19.15
N GLY A 162 -16.72 15.34 -19.21
CA GLY A 162 -15.92 15.74 -18.05
C GLY A 162 -15.20 14.62 -17.31
N VAL A 163 -15.54 13.33 -17.47
CA VAL A 163 -14.86 12.23 -16.74
C VAL A 163 -13.41 12.10 -17.19
N LEU A 164 -13.17 12.04 -18.49
CA LEU A 164 -11.82 11.89 -19.03
C LEU A 164 -10.96 13.15 -18.76
N ASP A 165 -11.55 14.34 -18.90
CA ASP A 165 -10.88 15.61 -18.62
C ASP A 165 -10.48 15.70 -17.14
N ASN A 166 -11.37 15.37 -16.21
CA ASN A 166 -11.08 15.31 -14.80
C ASN A 166 -10.03 14.24 -14.45
N ALA A 167 -10.10 13.06 -15.08
CA ALA A 167 -9.10 12.00 -14.87
C ALA A 167 -7.69 12.46 -15.28
N ILE A 168 -7.56 13.11 -16.44
CA ILE A 168 -6.28 13.64 -16.91
C ILE A 168 -5.76 14.74 -15.98
N LYS A 169 -6.62 15.67 -15.56
CA LYS A 169 -6.24 16.74 -14.61
C LYS A 169 -5.77 16.18 -13.28
N LEU A 170 -6.51 15.20 -12.72
CA LEU A 170 -6.14 14.52 -11.47
C LEU A 170 -4.80 13.82 -11.60
N MET A 171 -4.60 13.02 -12.66
CA MET A 171 -3.36 12.33 -12.92
C MET A 171 -2.16 13.30 -13.02
N ILE A 172 -2.29 14.36 -13.81
CA ILE A 172 -1.23 15.38 -13.97
C ILE A 172 -0.93 16.04 -12.63
N PHE A 173 -1.96 16.45 -11.89
CA PHE A 173 -1.81 17.10 -10.60
C PHE A 173 -1.10 16.20 -9.60
N MET A 174 -1.53 14.94 -9.46
CA MET A 174 -0.92 13.98 -8.54
C MET A 174 0.55 13.69 -8.89
N THR A 175 0.85 13.50 -10.17
CA THR A 175 2.22 13.28 -10.65
C THR A 175 3.11 14.50 -10.35
N ILE A 176 2.63 15.71 -10.65
CA ILE A 176 3.39 16.95 -10.39
C ILE A 176 3.67 17.11 -8.91
N VAL A 177 2.67 16.93 -8.03
CA VAL A 177 2.84 17.08 -6.58
C VAL A 177 3.90 16.10 -6.05
N ARG A 178 3.88 14.85 -6.50
CA ARG A 178 4.87 13.84 -6.05
C ARG A 178 6.27 14.13 -6.56
N VAL A 179 6.40 14.50 -7.82
CA VAL A 179 7.70 14.90 -8.38
C VAL A 179 8.21 16.16 -7.67
N ALA A 180 7.36 17.16 -7.45
CA ALA A 180 7.74 18.36 -6.70
C ALA A 180 8.20 18.03 -5.28
N ALA A 181 7.48 17.17 -4.55
CA ALA A 181 7.87 16.70 -3.23
C ALA A 181 9.22 15.96 -3.24
N SER A 182 9.48 15.17 -4.28
CA SER A 182 10.75 14.42 -4.40
C SER A 182 11.97 15.31 -4.65
N LEU A 183 11.78 16.55 -5.15
CA LEU A 183 12.89 17.49 -5.36
C LEU A 183 13.60 17.92 -4.07
N ILE A 184 13.03 17.66 -2.90
CA ILE A 184 13.71 17.83 -1.61
C ILE A 184 15.01 17.01 -1.54
N PHE A 185 15.08 15.90 -2.28
CA PHE A 185 16.24 15.01 -2.35
C PHE A 185 17.25 15.38 -3.45
N ILE A 186 17.04 16.49 -4.18
CA ILE A 186 17.90 16.88 -5.32
C ILE A 186 19.36 17.04 -4.93
N LYS A 187 19.62 17.57 -3.72
CA LYS A 187 20.99 17.75 -3.20
C LYS A 187 21.68 16.42 -2.87
N ARG A 188 20.91 15.36 -2.59
CA ARG A 188 21.41 14.05 -2.20
C ARG A 188 21.61 13.11 -3.38
N PHE A 189 20.67 13.08 -4.31
CA PHE A 189 20.64 12.12 -5.42
C PHE A 189 20.87 12.76 -6.79
N GLY A 190 20.73 14.08 -6.89
CA GLY A 190 20.71 14.80 -8.17
C GLY A 190 19.31 14.84 -8.80
N LEU A 191 19.19 15.60 -9.89
CA LEU A 191 17.88 15.90 -10.49
C LEU A 191 17.17 14.64 -11.03
N TYR A 192 17.89 13.85 -11.84
CA TYR A 192 17.28 12.68 -12.50
C TYR A 192 16.81 11.62 -11.50
N ASP A 193 17.62 11.33 -10.49
CA ASP A 193 17.30 10.34 -9.47
C ASP A 193 16.19 10.81 -8.52
N SER A 194 16.10 12.12 -8.28
CA SER A 194 14.98 12.70 -7.53
C SER A 194 13.67 12.61 -8.30
N ILE A 195 13.68 12.84 -9.61
CA ILE A 195 12.50 12.65 -10.46
C ILE A 195 12.11 11.17 -10.50
N LEU A 196 13.06 10.26 -10.68
CA LEU A 196 12.81 8.82 -10.64
C LEU A 196 12.23 8.38 -9.29
N PHE A 197 12.72 8.94 -8.18
CA PHE A 197 12.17 8.74 -6.85
C PHE A 197 10.68 9.13 -6.79
N GLY A 198 10.31 10.36 -7.21
CA GLY A 198 8.93 10.83 -7.22
C GLY A 198 8.02 9.98 -8.10
N LEU A 199 8.47 9.64 -9.30
CA LEU A 199 7.72 8.80 -10.23
C LEU A 199 7.55 7.36 -9.70
N SER A 200 8.52 6.80 -8.98
CA SER A 200 8.42 5.46 -8.40
C SER A 200 7.36 5.36 -7.30
N LEU A 201 7.05 6.47 -6.64
CA LEU A 201 5.98 6.56 -5.63
C LEU A 201 4.59 6.86 -6.23
N SER A 202 4.50 7.06 -7.55
CA SER A 202 3.27 7.42 -8.26
C SER A 202 2.41 6.21 -8.64
N MET A 203 2.34 5.16 -7.80
CA MET A 203 1.60 3.94 -8.13
C MET A 203 0.66 3.41 -7.02
N PRO A 204 0.04 4.23 -6.17
CA PRO A 204 -0.87 3.72 -5.15
C PRO A 204 -2.29 3.50 -5.71
N LEU A 205 -2.43 2.67 -6.75
CA LEU A 205 -3.70 2.42 -7.42
C LEU A 205 -4.76 1.93 -6.43
N THR A 206 -4.41 0.96 -5.57
CA THR A 206 -5.34 0.39 -4.59
C THR A 206 -5.84 1.41 -3.58
N LEU A 207 -4.94 2.25 -3.06
CA LEU A 207 -5.28 3.28 -2.09
C LEU A 207 -6.17 4.37 -2.71
N LEU A 208 -5.87 4.80 -3.93
CA LEU A 208 -6.67 5.82 -4.62
C LEU A 208 -8.09 5.33 -4.92
N VAL A 209 -8.21 4.07 -5.37
CA VAL A 209 -9.52 3.42 -5.56
C VAL A 209 -10.27 3.30 -4.23
N ALA A 210 -9.59 2.92 -3.14
CA ALA A 210 -10.20 2.83 -1.82
C ALA A 210 -10.72 4.20 -1.33
N VAL A 211 -9.91 5.26 -1.41
CA VAL A 211 -10.32 6.63 -1.06
C VAL A 211 -11.51 7.09 -1.89
N ALA A 212 -11.47 6.87 -3.20
CA ALA A 212 -12.57 7.23 -4.09
C ALA A 212 -13.86 6.48 -3.73
N THR A 213 -13.75 5.18 -3.41
CA THR A 213 -14.90 4.34 -3.04
C THR A 213 -15.53 4.80 -1.73
N VAL A 214 -14.71 5.09 -0.71
CA VAL A 214 -15.20 5.64 0.57
C VAL A 214 -15.91 6.97 0.35
N ALA A 215 -15.31 7.90 -0.41
CA ALA A 215 -15.88 9.20 -0.68
C ALA A 215 -17.20 9.11 -1.49
N TYR A 216 -17.28 8.17 -2.43
CA TYR A 216 -18.48 7.93 -3.22
C TYR A 216 -19.61 7.31 -2.40
N ASN A 217 -19.32 6.27 -1.62
CA ASN A 217 -20.31 5.61 -0.76
C ASN A 217 -20.91 6.57 0.27
N ALA A 218 -20.11 7.55 0.73
CA ALA A 218 -20.56 8.61 1.61
C ALA A 218 -21.30 9.76 0.89
N SER A 219 -21.55 9.64 -0.42
CA SER A 219 -22.20 10.68 -1.25
C SER A 219 -21.47 12.04 -1.26
N ASN A 220 -20.15 12.05 -0.93
CA ASN A 220 -19.33 13.26 -0.90
C ASN A 220 -18.79 13.65 -2.28
N ILE A 221 -18.74 12.70 -3.20
CA ILE A 221 -18.34 12.95 -4.59
C ILE A 221 -19.38 12.38 -5.55
N PRO A 222 -19.64 13.06 -6.68
CA PRO A 222 -20.52 12.55 -7.72
C PRO A 222 -19.90 11.35 -8.43
N LYS A 223 -20.74 10.56 -9.10
CA LYS A 223 -20.36 9.33 -9.80
C LYS A 223 -19.30 9.58 -10.87
N GLU A 224 -19.37 10.70 -11.58
CA GLU A 224 -18.42 11.11 -12.60
C GLU A 224 -17.02 11.30 -12.02
N LEU A 225 -16.92 11.91 -10.84
CA LEU A 225 -15.65 12.14 -10.17
C LEU A 225 -15.07 10.83 -9.61
N TYR A 226 -15.91 9.93 -9.11
CA TYR A 226 -15.51 8.59 -8.69
C TYR A 226 -14.83 7.82 -9.85
N PHE A 227 -15.46 7.77 -11.02
CA PHE A 227 -14.86 7.13 -12.18
C PHE A 227 -13.61 7.87 -12.69
N ALA A 228 -13.59 9.20 -12.59
CA ALA A 228 -12.40 9.97 -12.92
C ALA A 228 -11.19 9.59 -12.03
N PHE A 229 -11.38 9.34 -10.74
CA PHE A 229 -10.32 8.85 -9.86
C PHE A 229 -9.81 7.47 -10.24
N ILE A 230 -10.71 6.53 -10.58
CA ILE A 230 -10.32 5.18 -11.01
C ILE A 230 -9.52 5.24 -12.31
N ILE A 231 -9.99 5.99 -13.30
CA ILE A 231 -9.33 6.14 -14.59
C ILE A 231 -7.99 6.85 -14.42
N ALA A 232 -7.93 7.90 -13.58
CA ALA A 232 -6.70 8.62 -13.26
C ALA A 232 -5.66 7.68 -12.65
N SER A 233 -6.05 6.79 -11.75
CA SER A 233 -5.14 5.82 -11.12
C SER A 233 -4.53 4.84 -12.13
N ILE A 234 -5.31 4.37 -13.09
CA ILE A 234 -4.84 3.48 -14.16
C ILE A 234 -3.86 4.24 -15.08
N PHE A 235 -4.23 5.45 -15.51
CA PHE A 235 -3.39 6.28 -16.35
C PHE A 235 -2.08 6.66 -15.67
N GLU A 236 -2.13 6.95 -14.36
CA GLU A 236 -0.94 7.29 -13.58
C GLU A 236 0.09 6.16 -13.58
N VAL A 237 -0.33 4.91 -13.41
CA VAL A 237 0.57 3.74 -13.47
C VAL A 237 1.23 3.65 -14.85
N ILE A 238 0.45 3.73 -15.93
CA ILE A 238 0.96 3.60 -17.30
C ILE A 238 1.94 4.74 -17.62
N ILE A 239 1.54 5.98 -17.34
CA ILE A 239 2.34 7.16 -17.66
C ILE A 239 3.60 7.23 -16.79
N SER A 240 3.51 6.90 -15.50
CA SER A 240 4.68 6.85 -14.63
C SER A 240 5.70 5.83 -15.12
N MET A 241 5.29 4.65 -15.60
CA MET A 241 6.20 3.67 -16.20
C MET A 241 6.91 4.22 -17.45
N ILE A 242 6.18 4.93 -18.31
CA ILE A 242 6.75 5.56 -19.51
C ILE A 242 7.75 6.65 -19.11
N LEU A 243 7.36 7.53 -18.18
CA LEU A 243 8.21 8.62 -17.70
C LEU A 243 9.47 8.10 -17.00
N ILE A 244 9.38 7.03 -16.21
CA ILE A 244 10.55 6.38 -15.59
C ILE A 244 11.51 5.86 -16.65
N LYS A 245 11.01 5.17 -17.69
CA LYS A 245 11.85 4.70 -18.80
C LYS A 245 12.52 5.86 -19.53
N PHE A 246 11.78 6.91 -19.81
CA PHE A 246 12.28 8.10 -20.51
C PHE A 246 13.33 8.85 -19.69
N THR A 247 13.05 9.11 -18.40
CA THR A 247 13.99 9.79 -17.50
C THR A 247 15.29 9.00 -17.34
N ASN A 248 15.18 7.68 -17.26
CA ASN A 248 16.34 6.82 -17.18
C ASN A 248 17.16 6.83 -18.47
N TYR A 249 16.51 6.82 -19.63
CA TYR A 249 17.18 6.97 -20.92
C TYR A 249 17.97 8.29 -21.01
N LEU A 250 17.36 9.40 -20.59
CA LEU A 250 18.04 10.71 -20.55
C LEU A 250 19.23 10.70 -19.60
N LYS A 251 19.10 10.09 -18.40
CA LYS A 251 20.19 9.96 -17.43
C LYS A 251 21.42 9.26 -18.03
N PHE A 252 21.20 8.20 -18.83
CA PHE A 252 22.31 7.46 -19.45
C PHE A 252 22.90 8.15 -20.68
N ARG A 253 22.14 8.97 -21.41
CA ARG A 253 22.62 9.68 -22.59
C ARG A 253 23.45 10.93 -22.25
N LEU A 254 23.20 11.52 -21.08
CA LEU A 254 23.84 12.75 -20.61
C LEU A 254 25.01 12.51 -19.62
N LYS A 255 25.34 11.26 -19.33
CA LYS A 255 26.58 10.80 -18.71
C LYS A 255 27.60 10.40 -19.76
#